data_08f723ca7d18e5d2cde080f1d23373db
#
_entry.id   08f723ca7d18e5d2cde080f1d23373db
#
_cell.length_a   1.000
_cell.length_b   1.000
_cell.length_c   1.000
_cell.angle_alpha   90.00
_cell.angle_beta   90.00
_cell.angle_gamma   90.00
#
_symmetry.space_group_name_H-M   'P 1'
#
loop_
_entity.id
_entity.type
_entity.pdbx_description
1 polymer ?
#
loop_
_entity_poly.entity_id
_entity_poly.type
_entity_poly.pdbx_seq_one_letter_code
_entity_poly.pdbx_strand_id
1 'polypeptide(L)'
;MNSKLEEFASIFQPRSHAVVGASADVTKFGGRFIRVLLTFGYPGKLYPVNPRESDILGIKTFSRVTDIPEEVEFATITTPAPTVPAIVNECLAKGIKAVQILSSGFREVGPEGQQLEEQITRTATRGIRVIGPNCFGVYSPTGGLTILPGGELPRESGTVAFLSQSGGYAIRGANRATGLGIRFSQVVSYGNACDINECDLLEYFYDDPKTKVILGYIEGPRDGRRFFHLLKEVCQRKPVIIWKGGLTGGGARAVASHTGSLAGEEMVWDGLFRQTGAIMVNSLDELIDTTLAFLYLPTYRGRRLTIIGGGGGIGVAAADTCERVGLSVPIFSPELQRRLATMVPPVGTSTPNPVDVGSPFPQPSALRSVLETVLSEDKVDLAIVSELYMSMASHMLGRMDNSTPNIRLDTVVDELAQIPVEVKKRVGKPLVMVLPVEAMALEHIEAEEARRKVVNYYLAEGIPVFLTLERAVKALANVIGYYERRDAIASSD
;
A
#
# COMPACT_ATOMS: atom_id res chain seq x y z
N MET A 1 -27.59 7.89 1.83
CA MET A 1 -26.13 7.69 2.00
C MET A 1 -25.73 6.36 2.65
N ASN A 2 -26.63 5.61 3.28
CA ASN A 2 -26.28 4.31 3.88
C ASN A 2 -26.30 3.10 2.92
N SER A 3 -26.75 3.28 1.66
CA SER A 3 -27.04 2.11 0.79
C SER A 3 -25.80 1.33 0.36
N LYS A 4 -24.65 2.01 0.08
CA LYS A 4 -23.43 1.30 -0.36
C LYS A 4 -22.74 0.54 0.77
N LEU A 5 -22.68 1.09 1.96
CA LEU A 5 -22.11 0.39 3.12
C LEU A 5 -22.93 -0.87 3.47
N GLU A 6 -24.27 -0.76 3.41
CA GLU A 6 -25.17 -1.90 3.63
C GLU A 6 -25.06 -2.95 2.50
N GLU A 7 -25.03 -2.51 1.24
CA GLU A 7 -24.85 -3.38 0.08
C GLU A 7 -23.56 -4.22 0.18
N PHE A 8 -22.45 -3.59 0.56
CA PHE A 8 -21.15 -4.24 0.66
C PHE A 8 -20.88 -4.95 1.99
N ALA A 9 -21.76 -4.83 2.98
CA ALA A 9 -21.61 -5.52 4.26
C ALA A 9 -21.54 -7.04 4.09
N SER A 10 -22.35 -7.63 3.20
CA SER A 10 -22.32 -9.06 2.87
C SER A 10 -21.05 -9.51 2.15
N ILE A 11 -20.26 -8.59 1.61
CA ILE A 11 -18.98 -8.86 0.95
C ILE A 11 -17.83 -8.77 1.94
N PHE A 12 -17.80 -7.68 2.73
CA PHE A 12 -16.64 -7.39 3.60
C PHE A 12 -16.77 -7.98 5.01
N GLN A 13 -17.99 -8.26 5.47
CA GLN A 13 -18.25 -8.82 6.81
C GLN A 13 -19.39 -9.87 6.77
N PRO A 14 -19.31 -10.90 5.89
CA PRO A 14 -20.35 -11.92 5.80
C PRO A 14 -20.41 -12.76 7.06
N ARG A 15 -21.61 -13.04 7.54
CA ARG A 15 -21.86 -13.93 8.69
C ARG A 15 -21.81 -15.41 8.30
N SER A 16 -21.91 -15.70 7.01
CA SER A 16 -21.88 -17.04 6.47
C SER A 16 -21.24 -17.05 5.08
N HIS A 17 -20.39 -18.05 4.80
CA HIS A 17 -19.58 -18.11 3.60
C HIS A 17 -19.57 -19.52 3.01
N ALA A 18 -20.02 -19.69 1.78
CA ALA A 18 -19.90 -20.94 1.05
C ALA A 18 -18.65 -20.94 0.17
N VAL A 19 -17.92 -22.06 0.13
CA VAL A 19 -16.78 -22.24 -0.78
C VAL A 19 -17.14 -23.34 -1.77
N VAL A 20 -17.49 -22.95 -3.01
CA VAL A 20 -17.87 -23.87 -4.09
C VAL A 20 -16.64 -24.32 -4.86
N GLY A 21 -16.46 -25.63 -4.98
CA GLY A 21 -15.21 -26.24 -5.45
C GLY A 21 -14.19 -26.45 -4.32
N ALA A 22 -14.67 -26.49 -3.08
CA ALA A 22 -13.88 -26.86 -1.91
C ALA A 22 -13.23 -28.24 -2.10
N SER A 23 -12.08 -28.48 -1.45
CA SER A 23 -11.40 -29.79 -1.51
C SER A 23 -10.63 -30.08 -0.23
N ALA A 24 -10.56 -31.35 0.15
CA ALA A 24 -9.68 -31.82 1.22
C ALA A 24 -8.19 -31.68 0.81
N ASP A 25 -7.89 -31.69 -0.50
CA ASP A 25 -6.57 -31.44 -1.04
C ASP A 25 -6.22 -29.96 -0.97
N VAL A 26 -5.41 -29.59 0.02
CA VAL A 26 -4.96 -28.21 0.28
C VAL A 26 -3.97 -27.67 -0.77
N THR A 27 -3.55 -28.47 -1.73
CA THR A 27 -2.76 -28.01 -2.89
C THR A 27 -3.65 -27.37 -3.95
N LYS A 28 -4.94 -27.75 -3.98
CA LYS A 28 -5.95 -27.14 -4.86
C LYS A 28 -6.46 -25.81 -4.31
N PHE A 29 -6.93 -24.94 -5.20
CA PHE A 29 -7.42 -23.60 -4.82
C PHE A 29 -8.51 -23.64 -3.74
N GLY A 30 -9.55 -24.47 -3.91
CA GLY A 30 -10.66 -24.56 -2.96
C GLY A 30 -10.25 -25.07 -1.58
N GLY A 31 -9.36 -26.07 -1.51
CA GLY A 31 -8.85 -26.58 -0.24
C GLY A 31 -7.94 -25.59 0.45
N ARG A 32 -7.06 -24.92 -0.32
CA ARG A 32 -6.21 -23.84 0.20
C ARG A 32 -7.03 -22.69 0.74
N PHE A 33 -8.11 -22.30 0.05
CA PHE A 33 -8.96 -21.19 0.44
C PHE A 33 -9.65 -21.46 1.79
N ILE A 34 -10.24 -22.67 1.97
CA ILE A 34 -10.82 -23.04 3.27
C ILE A 34 -9.78 -23.03 4.37
N ARG A 35 -8.62 -23.64 4.14
CA ARG A 35 -7.54 -23.66 5.14
C ARG A 35 -7.12 -22.24 5.53
N VAL A 36 -6.97 -21.36 4.57
CA VAL A 36 -6.54 -19.98 4.82
C VAL A 36 -7.61 -19.20 5.60
N LEU A 37 -8.91 -19.37 5.31
CA LEU A 37 -9.98 -18.76 6.10
C LEU A 37 -9.99 -19.26 7.55
N LEU A 38 -9.83 -20.57 7.76
CA LEU A 38 -9.74 -21.15 9.10
C LEU A 38 -8.52 -20.63 9.87
N THR A 39 -7.35 -20.62 9.22
CA THR A 39 -6.11 -20.12 9.85
C THR A 39 -6.19 -18.62 10.12
N PHE A 40 -6.80 -17.86 9.24
CA PHE A 40 -7.02 -16.43 9.43
C PHE A 40 -8.07 -16.14 10.50
N GLY A 41 -8.90 -17.14 10.88
CA GLY A 41 -9.91 -17.05 11.95
C GLY A 41 -11.17 -16.34 11.49
N TYR A 42 -11.71 -16.78 10.36
CA TYR A 42 -13.03 -16.35 9.91
C TYR A 42 -14.08 -16.62 11.01
N PRO A 43 -14.83 -15.59 11.46
CA PRO A 43 -15.73 -15.74 12.62
C PRO A 43 -17.10 -16.30 12.27
N GLY A 44 -17.47 -16.29 10.96
CA GLY A 44 -18.78 -16.71 10.49
C GLY A 44 -18.88 -18.23 10.26
N LYS A 45 -20.06 -18.66 9.81
CA LYS A 45 -20.28 -20.05 9.41
C LYS A 45 -19.67 -20.33 8.06
N LEU A 46 -18.86 -21.39 7.95
CA LEU A 46 -18.22 -21.80 6.70
C LEU A 46 -18.84 -23.07 6.15
N TYR A 47 -19.23 -23.06 4.87
CA TYR A 47 -19.89 -24.15 4.18
C TYR A 47 -19.08 -24.61 2.97
N PRO A 48 -18.27 -25.69 3.08
CA PRO A 48 -17.64 -26.32 1.91
C PRO A 48 -18.71 -26.90 1.00
N VAL A 49 -18.58 -26.71 -0.32
CA VAL A 49 -19.46 -27.29 -1.34
C VAL A 49 -18.64 -28.08 -2.33
N ASN A 50 -18.85 -29.42 -2.33
CA ASN A 50 -18.23 -30.37 -3.28
C ASN A 50 -19.10 -31.63 -3.38
N PRO A 51 -19.52 -32.07 -4.57
CA PRO A 51 -20.37 -33.24 -4.74
C PRO A 51 -19.67 -34.58 -4.46
N ARG A 52 -18.36 -34.59 -4.25
CA ARG A 52 -17.55 -35.84 -4.10
C ARG A 52 -17.01 -36.05 -2.70
N GLU A 53 -17.09 -35.05 -1.82
CA GLU A 53 -16.53 -35.09 -0.49
C GLU A 53 -17.62 -34.85 0.57
N SER A 54 -17.64 -35.64 1.63
CA SER A 54 -18.63 -35.50 2.73
C SER A 54 -18.12 -34.63 3.89
N ASP A 55 -16.81 -34.49 4.01
CA ASP A 55 -16.13 -33.69 5.01
C ASP A 55 -14.87 -33.07 4.41
N ILE A 56 -14.59 -31.82 4.75
CA ILE A 56 -13.37 -31.11 4.37
C ILE A 56 -12.83 -30.38 5.61
N LEU A 57 -11.65 -30.79 6.06
CA LEU A 57 -10.97 -30.23 7.23
C LEU A 57 -11.85 -30.23 8.52
N GLY A 58 -12.66 -31.27 8.72
CA GLY A 58 -13.56 -31.41 9.85
C GLY A 58 -14.88 -30.63 9.72
N ILE A 59 -15.16 -30.07 8.53
CA ILE A 59 -16.40 -29.33 8.28
C ILE A 59 -17.27 -30.14 7.31
N LYS A 60 -18.55 -30.36 7.69
CA LYS A 60 -19.53 -31.02 6.83
C LYS A 60 -19.62 -30.34 5.47
N THR A 61 -19.54 -31.11 4.40
CA THR A 61 -19.61 -30.66 3.01
C THR A 61 -21.02 -30.87 2.45
N PHE A 62 -21.45 -29.97 1.58
CA PHE A 62 -22.73 -30.08 0.85
C PHE A 62 -22.45 -30.32 -0.63
N SER A 63 -23.32 -31.10 -1.29
CA SER A 63 -23.13 -31.41 -2.72
C SER A 63 -23.35 -30.18 -3.62
N ARG A 64 -24.32 -29.33 -3.27
CA ARG A 64 -24.68 -28.10 -3.97
C ARG A 64 -24.89 -26.97 -2.95
N VAL A 65 -24.76 -25.74 -3.42
CA VAL A 65 -25.01 -24.56 -2.56
C VAL A 65 -26.48 -24.50 -2.09
N THR A 66 -27.39 -25.01 -2.88
CA THR A 66 -28.84 -25.08 -2.55
C THR A 66 -29.16 -26.09 -1.46
N ASP A 67 -28.28 -27.06 -1.20
CA ASP A 67 -28.47 -28.11 -0.18
C ASP A 67 -28.11 -27.61 1.23
N ILE A 68 -27.49 -26.43 1.35
CA ILE A 68 -27.18 -25.81 2.64
C ILE A 68 -28.50 -25.38 3.27
N PRO A 69 -28.87 -25.86 4.47
CA PRO A 69 -30.16 -25.55 5.06
C PRO A 69 -30.25 -24.09 5.58
N GLU A 70 -29.12 -23.52 6.01
CA GLU A 70 -29.05 -22.17 6.55
C GLU A 70 -28.93 -21.10 5.48
N GLU A 71 -29.10 -19.84 5.84
CA GLU A 71 -28.80 -18.70 4.99
C GLU A 71 -27.31 -18.55 4.75
N VAL A 72 -26.95 -18.22 3.51
CA VAL A 72 -25.57 -17.94 3.09
C VAL A 72 -25.52 -16.55 2.50
N GLU A 73 -24.68 -15.69 3.05
CA GLU A 73 -24.55 -14.29 2.60
C GLU A 73 -23.56 -14.11 1.45
N PHE A 74 -22.45 -14.88 1.48
CA PHE A 74 -21.35 -14.75 0.53
C PHE A 74 -20.89 -16.11 0.03
N ALA A 75 -20.44 -16.18 -1.24
CA ALA A 75 -19.84 -17.40 -1.76
C ALA A 75 -18.54 -17.12 -2.53
N THR A 76 -17.58 -18.04 -2.39
CA THR A 76 -16.37 -18.10 -3.23
C THR A 76 -16.46 -19.25 -4.19
N ILE A 77 -16.27 -18.99 -5.49
CA ILE A 77 -16.33 -19.99 -6.54
C ILE A 77 -14.92 -20.25 -7.08
N THR A 78 -14.48 -21.52 -7.01
CA THR A 78 -13.15 -21.98 -7.42
C THR A 78 -13.21 -23.09 -8.45
N THR A 79 -14.38 -23.33 -9.04
CA THR A 79 -14.62 -24.38 -10.04
C THR A 79 -14.21 -23.94 -11.45
N PRO A 80 -14.01 -24.87 -12.42
CA PRO A 80 -13.69 -24.51 -13.79
C PRO A 80 -14.72 -23.58 -14.44
N ALA A 81 -14.26 -22.63 -15.26
CA ALA A 81 -15.07 -21.57 -15.87
C ALA A 81 -16.39 -22.04 -16.50
N PRO A 82 -16.47 -23.15 -17.27
CA PRO A 82 -17.72 -23.59 -17.87
C PRO A 82 -18.85 -23.91 -16.87
N THR A 83 -18.50 -24.22 -15.62
CA THR A 83 -19.49 -24.56 -14.58
C THR A 83 -20.01 -23.34 -13.82
N VAL A 84 -19.26 -22.23 -13.85
CA VAL A 84 -19.49 -21.05 -13.02
C VAL A 84 -20.84 -20.36 -13.29
N PRO A 85 -21.32 -20.17 -14.54
CA PRO A 85 -22.60 -19.51 -14.77
C PRO A 85 -23.79 -20.25 -14.10
N ALA A 86 -23.78 -21.60 -14.14
CA ALA A 86 -24.80 -22.40 -13.47
C ALA A 86 -24.73 -22.25 -11.94
N ILE A 87 -23.54 -22.23 -11.36
CA ILE A 87 -23.32 -22.06 -9.93
C ILE A 87 -23.75 -20.68 -9.46
N VAL A 88 -23.47 -19.61 -10.22
CA VAL A 88 -23.94 -18.24 -9.89
C VAL A 88 -25.47 -18.18 -9.90
N ASN A 89 -26.14 -18.86 -10.84
CA ASN A 89 -27.61 -18.97 -10.81
C ASN A 89 -28.11 -19.76 -9.59
N GLU A 90 -27.43 -20.82 -9.16
CA GLU A 90 -27.77 -21.53 -7.91
C GLU A 90 -27.57 -20.63 -6.68
N CYS A 91 -26.51 -19.84 -6.64
CA CYS A 91 -26.28 -18.87 -5.58
C CYS A 91 -27.40 -17.83 -5.51
N LEU A 92 -27.82 -17.30 -6.67
CA LEU A 92 -28.95 -16.37 -6.74
C LEU A 92 -30.24 -17.04 -6.24
N ALA A 93 -30.56 -18.26 -6.69
CA ALA A 93 -31.74 -19.03 -6.25
C ALA A 93 -31.72 -19.31 -4.75
N LYS A 94 -30.54 -19.51 -4.15
CA LYS A 94 -30.33 -19.68 -2.71
C LYS A 94 -30.55 -18.37 -1.92
N GLY A 95 -30.54 -17.22 -2.59
CA GLY A 95 -30.63 -15.90 -1.96
C GLY A 95 -29.31 -15.33 -1.48
N ILE A 96 -28.19 -15.86 -1.97
CA ILE A 96 -26.84 -15.34 -1.69
C ILE A 96 -26.74 -13.93 -2.25
N LYS A 97 -26.23 -12.99 -1.45
CA LYS A 97 -26.16 -11.56 -1.79
C LYS A 97 -25.00 -11.23 -2.72
N ALA A 98 -23.86 -11.90 -2.52
CA ALA A 98 -22.68 -11.65 -3.32
C ALA A 98 -21.81 -12.91 -3.50
N VAL A 99 -21.06 -12.94 -4.60
CA VAL A 99 -20.09 -13.99 -4.90
C VAL A 99 -18.78 -13.38 -5.35
N GLN A 100 -17.66 -14.07 -5.06
CA GLN A 100 -16.39 -13.82 -5.71
C GLN A 100 -15.97 -15.04 -6.54
N ILE A 101 -15.49 -14.80 -7.75
CA ILE A 101 -15.14 -15.85 -8.71
C ILE A 101 -13.62 -15.83 -8.93
N LEU A 102 -12.91 -16.78 -8.32
CA LEU A 102 -11.45 -16.83 -8.42
C LEU A 102 -10.99 -17.46 -9.74
N SER A 103 -11.81 -18.29 -10.36
CA SER A 103 -11.49 -19.00 -11.59
C SER A 103 -11.21 -18.02 -12.74
N SER A 104 -10.23 -18.37 -13.57
CA SER A 104 -9.95 -17.79 -14.88
C SER A 104 -10.57 -18.63 -16.01
N GLY A 105 -10.48 -18.15 -17.26
CA GLY A 105 -11.07 -18.81 -18.42
C GLY A 105 -12.30 -18.10 -18.94
N PHE A 106 -12.35 -16.79 -18.79
CA PHE A 106 -13.45 -15.92 -19.23
C PHE A 106 -12.99 -15.02 -20.38
N ARG A 107 -13.38 -13.77 -20.46
CA ARG A 107 -13.05 -12.91 -21.60
C ARG A 107 -11.55 -12.77 -21.90
N GLU A 108 -10.67 -12.97 -20.93
CA GLU A 108 -9.22 -12.95 -21.11
C GLU A 108 -8.71 -14.08 -22.02
N VAL A 109 -9.49 -15.15 -22.23
CA VAL A 109 -9.14 -16.24 -23.15
C VAL A 109 -9.85 -16.15 -24.50
N GLY A 110 -10.64 -15.09 -24.74
CA GLY A 110 -11.30 -14.82 -26.02
C GLY A 110 -12.81 -15.04 -26.04
N PRO A 111 -13.43 -15.17 -27.25
CA PRO A 111 -14.89 -15.08 -27.42
C PRO A 111 -15.70 -16.14 -26.63
N GLU A 112 -15.23 -17.36 -26.52
CA GLU A 112 -15.92 -18.40 -25.75
C GLU A 112 -15.98 -18.05 -24.27
N GLY A 113 -14.85 -17.59 -23.69
CA GLY A 113 -14.78 -17.13 -22.33
C GLY A 113 -15.61 -15.86 -22.10
N GLN A 114 -15.67 -14.95 -23.06
CA GLN A 114 -16.53 -13.77 -23.02
C GLN A 114 -18.00 -14.15 -22.92
N GLN A 115 -18.47 -15.15 -23.65
CA GLN A 115 -19.86 -15.64 -23.55
C GLN A 115 -20.21 -16.15 -22.14
N LEU A 116 -19.27 -16.85 -21.49
CA LEU A 116 -19.45 -17.29 -20.10
C LEU A 116 -19.56 -16.08 -19.14
N GLU A 117 -18.68 -15.08 -19.32
CA GLU A 117 -18.73 -13.87 -18.51
C GLU A 117 -20.03 -13.09 -18.69
N GLU A 118 -20.54 -12.97 -19.93
CA GLU A 118 -21.83 -12.33 -20.23
C GLU A 118 -23.02 -13.04 -19.56
N GLN A 119 -22.97 -14.38 -19.43
CA GLN A 119 -23.99 -15.12 -18.68
C GLN A 119 -23.97 -14.75 -17.19
N ILE A 120 -22.78 -14.61 -16.61
CA ILE A 120 -22.60 -14.18 -15.21
C ILE A 120 -23.15 -12.76 -15.03
N THR A 121 -22.76 -11.84 -15.92
CA THR A 121 -23.23 -10.44 -15.88
C THR A 121 -24.77 -10.37 -15.95
N ARG A 122 -25.41 -11.13 -16.82
CA ARG A 122 -26.88 -11.23 -16.90
C ARG A 122 -27.50 -11.76 -15.60
N THR A 123 -26.84 -12.68 -14.91
CA THR A 123 -27.32 -13.16 -13.61
C THR A 123 -27.14 -12.09 -12.53
N ALA A 124 -26.04 -11.35 -12.56
CA ALA A 124 -25.78 -10.24 -11.63
C ALA A 124 -26.86 -9.18 -11.66
N THR A 125 -27.37 -8.81 -12.85
CA THR A 125 -28.47 -7.83 -12.97
C THR A 125 -29.79 -8.27 -12.30
N ARG A 126 -29.90 -9.54 -11.89
CA ARG A 126 -31.06 -10.10 -11.19
C ARG A 126 -30.98 -10.01 -9.67
N GLY A 127 -29.91 -9.39 -9.13
CA GLY A 127 -29.81 -9.05 -7.71
C GLY A 127 -28.76 -9.79 -6.90
N ILE A 128 -27.76 -10.41 -7.55
CA ILE A 128 -26.55 -10.93 -6.90
C ILE A 128 -25.33 -10.12 -7.32
N ARG A 129 -24.50 -9.67 -6.38
CA ARG A 129 -23.28 -8.93 -6.72
C ARG A 129 -22.12 -9.88 -7.00
N VAL A 130 -21.26 -9.52 -7.96
CA VAL A 130 -20.17 -10.39 -8.42
C VAL A 130 -18.85 -9.65 -8.42
N ILE A 131 -17.85 -10.19 -7.68
CA ILE A 131 -16.44 -9.79 -7.76
C ILE A 131 -15.71 -10.74 -8.69
N GLY A 132 -14.98 -10.22 -9.64
CA GLY A 132 -14.26 -11.02 -10.64
C GLY A 132 -14.99 -11.08 -11.99
N PRO A 133 -14.91 -12.19 -12.70
CA PRO A 133 -14.07 -13.38 -12.47
C PRO A 133 -12.57 -13.10 -12.61
N ASN A 134 -11.73 -14.15 -12.55
CA ASN A 134 -10.28 -14.05 -12.70
C ASN A 134 -9.67 -13.10 -11.65
N CYS A 135 -9.99 -13.31 -10.39
CA CYS A 135 -9.53 -12.47 -9.28
C CYS A 135 -8.95 -13.30 -8.13
N PHE A 136 -8.36 -12.65 -7.14
CA PHE A 136 -7.93 -13.30 -5.90
C PHE A 136 -8.83 -12.97 -4.70
N GLY A 137 -9.90 -12.22 -4.95
CA GLY A 137 -10.97 -11.96 -3.98
C GLY A 137 -10.66 -10.83 -3.00
N VAL A 138 -11.19 -10.97 -1.80
CA VAL A 138 -11.27 -9.91 -0.79
C VAL A 138 -10.44 -10.27 0.43
N TYR A 139 -9.62 -9.33 0.89
CA TYR A 139 -9.08 -9.29 2.24
C TYR A 139 -9.84 -8.21 3.02
N SER A 140 -10.44 -8.63 4.13
CA SER A 140 -11.15 -7.77 5.08
C SER A 140 -10.85 -8.25 6.50
N PRO A 141 -9.92 -7.60 7.22
CA PRO A 141 -9.53 -8.03 8.56
C PRO A 141 -10.70 -8.07 9.53
N THR A 142 -11.61 -7.08 9.45
CA THR A 142 -12.80 -7.00 10.31
C THR A 142 -13.83 -8.07 10.03
N GLY A 143 -13.88 -8.58 8.80
CA GLY A 143 -14.75 -9.69 8.41
C GLY A 143 -14.09 -11.06 8.49
N GLY A 144 -12.81 -11.14 8.86
CA GLY A 144 -12.06 -12.39 8.90
C GLY A 144 -11.78 -12.98 7.51
N LEU A 145 -11.85 -12.17 6.45
CA LEU A 145 -11.58 -12.61 5.07
C LEU A 145 -10.14 -12.32 4.65
N THR A 146 -9.60 -13.22 3.85
CA THR A 146 -8.26 -13.06 3.26
C THR A 146 -8.19 -13.53 1.82
N ILE A 147 -7.19 -13.03 1.08
CA ILE A 147 -6.99 -13.31 -0.35
C ILE A 147 -6.01 -14.45 -0.59
N LEU A 148 -6.10 -15.11 -1.75
CA LEU A 148 -5.17 -16.18 -2.15
C LEU A 148 -4.15 -15.70 -3.21
N PRO A 149 -2.99 -16.36 -3.24
CA PRO A 149 -2.41 -17.28 -2.26
C PRO A 149 -2.01 -16.51 -1.01
N GLY A 150 -2.81 -16.64 0.04
CA GLY A 150 -2.68 -15.86 1.26
C GLY A 150 -1.23 -15.78 1.72
N GLY A 151 -0.69 -14.56 1.76
CA GLY A 151 0.43 -14.23 2.60
C GLY A 151 -0.05 -14.15 4.04
N GLU A 152 0.86 -14.05 4.97
CA GLU A 152 0.55 -13.81 6.37
C GLU A 152 0.11 -12.34 6.57
N LEU A 153 -1.04 -11.98 5.97
CA LEU A 153 -1.61 -10.65 6.16
C LEU A 153 -2.10 -10.53 7.61
N PRO A 154 -1.91 -9.38 8.26
CA PRO A 154 -2.29 -9.18 9.65
C PRO A 154 -3.81 -9.15 9.80
N ARG A 155 -4.29 -9.58 10.97
CA ARG A 155 -5.71 -9.46 11.35
C ARG A 155 -6.09 -8.07 11.82
N GLU A 156 -5.09 -7.23 12.07
CA GLU A 156 -5.29 -5.84 12.45
C GLU A 156 -5.80 -5.01 11.28
N SER A 157 -6.95 -4.38 11.48
CA SER A 157 -7.53 -3.47 10.49
C SER A 157 -6.85 -2.11 10.55
N GLY A 158 -6.62 -1.51 9.38
CA GLY A 158 -6.06 -0.17 9.26
C GLY A 158 -6.96 0.80 8.52
N THR A 159 -6.33 1.80 7.92
CA THR A 159 -7.02 2.95 7.31
C THR A 159 -6.76 3.08 5.79
N VAL A 160 -6.14 2.11 5.19
CA VAL A 160 -5.80 2.09 3.76
C VAL A 160 -6.69 1.09 3.03
N ALA A 161 -7.37 1.51 1.97
CA ALA A 161 -8.03 0.60 1.05
C ALA A 161 -7.18 0.37 -0.19
N PHE A 162 -7.19 -0.84 -0.75
CA PHE A 162 -6.50 -1.13 -2.00
C PHE A 162 -7.42 -1.89 -2.96
N LEU A 163 -7.72 -1.28 -4.10
CA LEU A 163 -8.43 -1.90 -5.21
C LEU A 163 -7.45 -2.24 -6.34
N SER A 164 -7.52 -3.47 -6.87
CA SER A 164 -6.58 -3.92 -7.91
C SER A 164 -7.26 -4.79 -8.95
N GLN A 165 -7.11 -4.44 -10.23
CA GLN A 165 -7.50 -5.32 -11.33
C GLN A 165 -6.63 -6.58 -11.37
N SER A 166 -5.34 -6.45 -11.03
CA SER A 166 -4.40 -7.56 -10.99
C SER A 166 -4.39 -8.24 -9.62
N GLY A 167 -4.69 -9.55 -9.60
CA GLY A 167 -4.56 -10.37 -8.39
C GLY A 167 -3.13 -10.43 -7.85
N GLY A 168 -2.15 -10.57 -8.76
CA GLY A 168 -0.74 -10.59 -8.40
C GLY A 168 -0.27 -9.30 -7.70
N TYR A 169 -0.71 -8.14 -8.20
CA TYR A 169 -0.38 -6.86 -7.57
C TYR A 169 -1.15 -6.61 -6.28
N ALA A 170 -2.41 -7.09 -6.15
CA ALA A 170 -3.14 -7.04 -4.89
C ALA A 170 -2.35 -7.71 -3.77
N ILE A 171 -1.88 -8.95 -3.99
CA ILE A 171 -1.13 -9.73 -2.99
C ILE A 171 0.24 -9.15 -2.73
N ARG A 172 1.03 -8.90 -3.80
CA ARG A 172 2.38 -8.36 -3.67
C ARG A 172 2.38 -7.00 -2.99
N GLY A 173 1.43 -6.14 -3.37
CA GLY A 173 1.26 -4.81 -2.78
C GLY A 173 0.88 -4.90 -1.31
N ALA A 174 -0.11 -5.73 -0.96
CA ALA A 174 -0.55 -5.91 0.41
C ALA A 174 0.58 -6.44 1.31
N ASN A 175 1.29 -7.51 0.89
CA ASN A 175 2.38 -8.07 1.67
C ASN A 175 3.52 -7.08 1.87
N ARG A 176 3.92 -6.36 0.81
CA ARG A 176 5.02 -5.41 0.88
C ARG A 176 4.69 -4.20 1.75
N ALA A 177 3.49 -3.64 1.58
CA ALA A 177 3.01 -2.52 2.38
C ALA A 177 2.87 -2.90 3.87
N THR A 178 2.37 -4.10 4.14
CA THR A 178 2.24 -4.63 5.50
C THR A 178 3.60 -4.79 6.18
N GLY A 179 4.62 -5.24 5.45
CA GLY A 179 6.00 -5.33 5.93
C GLY A 179 6.61 -3.97 6.30
N LEU A 180 6.05 -2.86 5.80
CA LEU A 180 6.40 -1.49 6.14
C LEU A 180 5.40 -0.82 7.12
N GLY A 181 4.64 -1.62 7.86
CA GLY A 181 3.73 -1.13 8.90
C GLY A 181 2.38 -0.62 8.41
N ILE A 182 2.10 -0.61 7.11
CA ILE A 182 0.79 -0.21 6.58
C ILE A 182 -0.24 -1.28 6.94
N ARG A 183 -1.40 -0.85 7.45
CA ARG A 183 -2.55 -1.69 7.73
C ARG A 183 -3.72 -1.31 6.84
N PHE A 184 -4.36 -2.32 6.28
CA PHE A 184 -5.46 -2.11 5.34
C PHE A 184 -6.82 -2.20 6.03
N SER A 185 -7.76 -1.35 5.63
CA SER A 185 -9.19 -1.55 5.89
C SER A 185 -9.72 -2.72 5.05
N GLN A 186 -9.44 -2.69 3.76
CA GLN A 186 -9.75 -3.76 2.79
C GLN A 186 -8.69 -3.79 1.67
N VAL A 187 -8.52 -4.99 1.08
CA VAL A 187 -7.85 -5.16 -0.22
C VAL A 187 -8.78 -5.96 -1.13
N VAL A 188 -9.09 -5.44 -2.31
CA VAL A 188 -9.99 -6.10 -3.26
C VAL A 188 -9.26 -6.33 -4.58
N SER A 189 -9.06 -7.61 -4.90
CA SER A 189 -8.71 -8.00 -6.27
C SER A 189 -10.01 -8.25 -7.03
N TYR A 190 -10.34 -7.39 -8.01
CA TYR A 190 -11.62 -7.47 -8.70
C TYR A 190 -11.56 -8.02 -10.14
N GLY A 191 -10.36 -8.37 -10.62
CA GLY A 191 -10.15 -9.12 -11.87
C GLY A 191 -10.82 -8.48 -13.09
N ASN A 192 -11.62 -9.28 -13.82
CA ASN A 192 -12.29 -8.85 -15.05
C ASN A 192 -13.41 -7.81 -14.82
N ALA A 193 -13.87 -7.61 -13.60
CA ALA A 193 -14.89 -6.62 -13.25
C ALA A 193 -16.19 -6.77 -14.07
N CYS A 194 -16.78 -7.95 -14.07
CA CYS A 194 -18.00 -8.20 -14.84
C CYS A 194 -19.26 -7.55 -14.24
N ASP A 195 -19.24 -7.22 -12.94
CA ASP A 195 -20.25 -6.46 -12.20
C ASP A 195 -19.58 -5.41 -11.32
N ILE A 196 -19.08 -5.81 -10.13
CA ILE A 196 -18.37 -4.87 -9.24
C ILE A 196 -17.05 -4.46 -9.90
N ASN A 197 -16.87 -3.15 -10.05
CA ASN A 197 -15.72 -2.55 -10.69
C ASN A 197 -15.09 -1.44 -9.81
N GLU A 198 -14.09 -0.76 -10.34
CA GLU A 198 -13.36 0.31 -9.65
C GLU A 198 -14.26 1.46 -9.17
N CYS A 199 -15.33 1.77 -9.92
CA CYS A 199 -16.28 2.81 -9.53
C CYS A 199 -17.10 2.43 -8.30
N ASP A 200 -17.62 1.20 -8.26
CA ASP A 200 -18.38 0.69 -7.11
C ASP A 200 -17.53 0.64 -5.84
N LEU A 201 -16.26 0.25 -5.99
CA LEU A 201 -15.30 0.20 -4.88
C LEU A 201 -14.92 1.61 -4.41
N LEU A 202 -14.73 2.57 -5.33
CA LEU A 202 -14.48 3.97 -4.97
C LEU A 202 -15.65 4.59 -4.22
N GLU A 203 -16.91 4.34 -4.63
CA GLU A 203 -18.10 4.79 -3.91
C GLU A 203 -18.16 4.20 -2.49
N TYR A 204 -17.89 2.90 -2.36
CA TYR A 204 -17.84 2.26 -1.05
C TYR A 204 -16.75 2.87 -0.16
N PHE A 205 -15.52 3.00 -0.66
CA PHE A 205 -14.41 3.56 0.11
C PHE A 205 -14.55 5.05 0.41
N TYR A 206 -15.29 5.78 -0.42
CA TYR A 206 -15.65 7.17 -0.13
C TYR A 206 -16.50 7.29 1.14
N ASP A 207 -17.48 6.40 1.29
CA ASP A 207 -18.40 6.37 2.43
C ASP A 207 -17.83 5.66 3.66
N ASP A 208 -16.84 4.74 3.49
CA ASP A 208 -16.25 3.99 4.61
C ASP A 208 -15.46 4.92 5.56
N PRO A 209 -15.93 5.12 6.81
CA PRO A 209 -15.26 6.03 7.75
C PRO A 209 -13.88 5.53 8.21
N LYS A 210 -13.58 4.25 8.05
CA LYS A 210 -12.28 3.66 8.40
C LYS A 210 -11.22 3.96 7.35
N THR A 211 -11.61 4.02 6.08
CA THR A 211 -10.68 4.27 4.98
C THR A 211 -10.30 5.74 4.91
N LYS A 212 -9.01 6.03 5.01
CA LYS A 212 -8.43 7.38 4.91
C LYS A 212 -7.64 7.60 3.62
N VAL A 213 -7.05 6.54 3.07
CA VAL A 213 -6.24 6.56 1.84
C VAL A 213 -6.70 5.43 0.94
N ILE A 214 -6.86 5.70 -0.35
CA ILE A 214 -7.28 4.70 -1.34
C ILE A 214 -6.15 4.46 -2.33
N LEU A 215 -5.74 3.21 -2.49
CA LEU A 215 -4.77 2.76 -3.49
C LEU A 215 -5.48 2.09 -4.65
N GLY A 216 -4.98 2.30 -5.86
CA GLY A 216 -5.48 1.64 -7.06
C GLY A 216 -4.36 1.09 -7.94
N TYR A 217 -4.54 -0.14 -8.45
CA TYR A 217 -3.86 -0.62 -9.64
C TYR A 217 -4.90 -0.84 -10.73
N ILE A 218 -4.86 -0.05 -11.79
CA ILE A 218 -5.91 0.01 -12.80
C ILE A 218 -5.29 -0.10 -14.19
N GLU A 219 -5.80 -1.03 -15.01
CA GLU A 219 -5.38 -1.23 -16.39
C GLU A 219 -6.31 -0.47 -17.37
N GLY A 220 -7.58 -0.32 -17.01
CA GLY A 220 -8.58 0.46 -17.75
C GLY A 220 -9.93 0.44 -17.03
N PRO A 221 -10.61 1.58 -16.90
CA PRO A 221 -11.92 1.64 -16.25
C PRO A 221 -13.01 1.07 -17.15
N ARG A 222 -14.05 0.51 -16.53
CA ARG A 222 -15.25 0.02 -17.23
C ARG A 222 -16.12 1.15 -17.76
N ASP A 223 -16.25 2.21 -16.97
CA ASP A 223 -16.96 3.45 -17.32
C ASP A 223 -16.06 4.64 -17.02
N GLY A 224 -15.35 5.12 -18.04
CA GLY A 224 -14.42 6.23 -17.90
C GLY A 224 -15.06 7.54 -17.45
N ARG A 225 -16.32 7.78 -17.84
CA ARG A 225 -17.05 9.00 -17.44
C ARG A 225 -17.42 8.96 -15.96
N ARG A 226 -18.01 7.86 -15.49
CA ARG A 226 -18.33 7.65 -14.07
C ARG A 226 -17.05 7.69 -13.23
N PHE A 227 -16.01 7.02 -13.69
CA PHE A 227 -14.72 7.00 -13.02
C PHE A 227 -14.12 8.39 -12.83
N PHE A 228 -14.15 9.24 -13.86
CA PHE A 228 -13.68 10.63 -13.79
C PHE A 228 -14.44 11.43 -12.72
N HIS A 229 -15.79 11.41 -12.75
CA HIS A 229 -16.59 12.15 -11.78
C HIS A 229 -16.39 11.67 -10.35
N LEU A 230 -16.34 10.36 -10.14
CA LEU A 230 -16.10 9.79 -8.82
C LEU A 230 -14.69 10.12 -8.29
N LEU A 231 -13.66 10.04 -9.13
CA LEU A 231 -12.32 10.44 -8.70
C LEU A 231 -12.29 11.90 -8.28
N LYS A 232 -12.92 12.81 -9.06
CA LYS A 232 -12.99 14.23 -8.71
C LYS A 232 -13.65 14.42 -7.34
N GLU A 233 -14.74 13.72 -7.06
CA GLU A 233 -15.45 13.80 -5.79
C GLU A 233 -14.66 13.17 -4.63
N VAL A 234 -14.15 11.95 -4.81
CA VAL A 234 -13.42 11.22 -3.78
C VAL A 234 -12.15 11.97 -3.36
N CYS A 235 -11.41 12.51 -4.33
CA CYS A 235 -10.15 13.22 -4.07
C CYS A 235 -10.31 14.52 -3.26
N GLN A 236 -11.53 15.09 -3.16
CA GLN A 236 -11.81 16.20 -2.26
C GLN A 236 -11.76 15.80 -0.77
N ARG A 237 -12.03 14.52 -0.46
CA ARG A 237 -12.09 14.03 0.91
C ARG A 237 -10.94 13.10 1.28
N LYS A 238 -10.54 12.23 0.34
CA LYS A 238 -9.56 11.17 0.58
C LYS A 238 -8.52 11.15 -0.54
N PRO A 239 -7.22 11.07 -0.25
CA PRO A 239 -6.22 10.87 -1.28
C PRO A 239 -6.43 9.53 -1.98
N VAL A 240 -6.43 9.57 -3.31
CA VAL A 240 -6.49 8.40 -4.19
C VAL A 240 -5.17 8.32 -4.96
N ILE A 241 -4.41 7.25 -4.74
CA ILE A 241 -3.11 7.01 -5.35
C ILE A 241 -3.25 5.85 -6.32
N ILE A 242 -3.00 6.10 -7.61
CA ILE A 242 -3.23 5.12 -8.67
C ILE A 242 -1.94 4.83 -9.42
N TRP A 243 -1.60 3.55 -9.46
CA TRP A 243 -0.66 3.03 -10.44
C TRP A 243 -1.43 2.55 -11.68
N LYS A 244 -1.32 3.30 -12.77
CA LYS A 244 -1.95 2.98 -14.05
C LYS A 244 -1.04 2.06 -14.86
N GLY A 245 -1.53 0.85 -15.11
CA GLY A 245 -0.87 -0.12 -16.00
C GLY A 245 -1.18 0.13 -17.48
N GLY A 246 -0.21 -0.11 -18.39
CA GLY A 246 -0.46 -0.09 -19.83
C GLY A 246 -0.40 1.28 -20.50
N LEU A 247 0.33 2.27 -19.95
CA LEU A 247 0.48 3.59 -20.55
C LEU A 247 1.34 3.60 -21.83
N THR A 248 2.32 2.70 -21.92
CA THR A 248 3.21 2.61 -23.09
C THR A 248 2.63 1.65 -24.14
N GLY A 249 3.07 1.78 -25.41
CA GLY A 249 2.62 0.87 -26.48
C GLY A 249 2.88 -0.62 -26.18
N GLY A 250 4.00 -0.96 -25.50
CA GLY A 250 4.27 -2.31 -25.04
C GLY A 250 3.33 -2.75 -23.92
N GLY A 251 3.13 -1.87 -22.95
CA GLY A 251 2.20 -2.09 -21.83
C GLY A 251 0.74 -2.22 -22.29
N ALA A 252 0.31 -1.39 -23.25
CA ALA A 252 -1.04 -1.45 -23.81
C ALA A 252 -1.32 -2.80 -24.51
N ARG A 253 -0.35 -3.32 -25.28
CA ARG A 253 -0.47 -4.66 -25.89
C ARG A 253 -0.55 -5.77 -24.81
N ALA A 254 0.24 -5.65 -23.74
CA ALA A 254 0.21 -6.62 -22.65
C ALA A 254 -1.15 -6.60 -21.91
N VAL A 255 -1.70 -5.42 -21.63
CA VAL A 255 -3.03 -5.24 -21.03
C VAL A 255 -4.13 -5.83 -21.92
N ALA A 256 -4.11 -5.52 -23.22
CA ALA A 256 -5.09 -6.06 -24.18
C ALA A 256 -5.07 -7.60 -24.22
N SER A 257 -3.89 -8.21 -24.14
CA SER A 257 -3.73 -9.67 -24.11
C SER A 257 -4.10 -10.30 -22.77
N HIS A 258 -3.99 -9.55 -21.67
CA HIS A 258 -4.17 -10.07 -20.31
C HIS A 258 -5.61 -9.93 -19.79
N THR A 259 -6.25 -8.78 -20.03
CA THR A 259 -7.58 -8.48 -19.45
C THR A 259 -8.62 -8.09 -20.51
N GLY A 260 -8.22 -7.97 -21.78
CA GLY A 260 -9.08 -7.46 -22.86
C GLY A 260 -9.52 -6.00 -22.64
N SER A 261 -8.83 -5.27 -21.78
CA SER A 261 -9.12 -3.86 -21.48
C SER A 261 -8.42 -2.92 -22.47
N LEU A 262 -9.05 -1.79 -22.79
CA LEU A 262 -8.41 -0.71 -23.55
C LEU A 262 -7.59 0.16 -22.59
N ALA A 263 -6.29 0.23 -22.80
CA ALA A 263 -5.37 0.96 -21.92
C ALA A 263 -5.57 2.48 -21.94
N GLY A 264 -6.03 3.02 -23.08
CA GLY A 264 -6.14 4.46 -23.31
C GLY A 264 -4.78 5.14 -23.58
N GLU A 265 -4.82 6.39 -24.02
CA GLU A 265 -3.62 7.19 -24.31
C GLU A 265 -3.10 7.88 -23.05
N GLU A 266 -1.77 7.98 -22.92
CA GLU A 266 -1.09 8.59 -21.77
C GLU A 266 -1.56 10.03 -21.51
N MET A 267 -1.71 10.85 -22.56
CA MET A 267 -2.20 12.24 -22.46
C MET A 267 -3.60 12.34 -21.84
N VAL A 268 -4.47 11.38 -22.12
CA VAL A 268 -5.84 11.35 -21.55
C VAL A 268 -5.76 11.07 -20.05
N TRP A 269 -4.91 10.12 -19.65
CA TRP A 269 -4.69 9.80 -18.24
C TRP A 269 -4.05 10.96 -17.48
N ASP A 270 -3.04 11.63 -18.05
CA ASP A 270 -2.45 12.83 -17.46
C ASP A 270 -3.49 13.93 -17.26
N GLY A 271 -4.35 14.13 -18.25
CA GLY A 271 -5.47 15.07 -18.15
C GLY A 271 -6.43 14.71 -17.02
N LEU A 272 -6.79 13.42 -16.90
CA LEU A 272 -7.66 12.91 -15.86
C LEU A 272 -7.07 13.16 -14.46
N PHE A 273 -5.80 12.78 -14.23
CA PHE A 273 -5.16 12.96 -12.93
C PHE A 273 -5.04 14.43 -12.51
N ARG A 274 -4.71 15.32 -13.48
CA ARG A 274 -4.66 16.76 -13.22
C ARG A 274 -6.02 17.36 -12.83
N GLN A 275 -7.09 16.94 -13.50
CA GLN A 275 -8.44 17.49 -13.29
C GLN A 275 -9.15 16.90 -12.06
N THR A 276 -8.84 15.69 -11.68
CA THR A 276 -9.48 15.01 -10.54
C THR A 276 -8.74 15.20 -9.22
N GLY A 277 -7.46 15.54 -9.27
CA GLY A 277 -6.60 15.61 -8.09
C GLY A 277 -6.07 14.25 -7.61
N ALA A 278 -6.41 13.15 -8.27
CA ALA A 278 -5.81 11.84 -8.00
C ALA A 278 -4.30 11.85 -8.28
N ILE A 279 -3.57 11.00 -7.59
CA ILE A 279 -2.12 10.93 -7.66
C ILE A 279 -1.72 9.76 -8.56
N MET A 280 -1.08 10.05 -9.70
CA MET A 280 -0.50 9.02 -10.54
C MET A 280 0.88 8.63 -10.02
N VAL A 281 1.14 7.32 -9.93
CA VAL A 281 2.44 6.75 -9.58
C VAL A 281 2.87 5.72 -10.63
N ASN A 282 4.18 5.47 -10.74
CA ASN A 282 4.74 4.67 -11.84
C ASN A 282 5.25 3.29 -11.39
N SER A 283 5.15 2.98 -10.11
CA SER A 283 5.60 1.70 -9.57
C SER A 283 4.88 1.35 -8.27
N LEU A 284 4.97 0.07 -7.90
CA LEU A 284 4.50 -0.41 -6.60
C LEU A 284 5.23 0.26 -5.44
N ASP A 285 6.53 0.53 -5.60
CA ASP A 285 7.32 1.21 -4.59
C ASP A 285 6.84 2.64 -4.35
N GLU A 286 6.61 3.38 -5.42
CA GLU A 286 6.07 4.73 -5.34
C GLU A 286 4.65 4.78 -4.76
N LEU A 287 3.81 3.78 -5.07
CA LEU A 287 2.48 3.62 -4.49
C LEU A 287 2.57 3.48 -2.95
N ILE A 288 3.45 2.61 -2.48
CA ILE A 288 3.65 2.34 -1.05
C ILE A 288 4.29 3.53 -0.34
N ASP A 289 5.34 4.14 -0.91
CA ASP A 289 6.03 5.28 -0.33
C ASP A 289 5.11 6.49 -0.18
N THR A 290 4.31 6.79 -1.23
CA THR A 290 3.33 7.86 -1.18
C THR A 290 2.27 7.59 -0.10
N THR A 291 1.87 6.33 0.06
CA THR A 291 0.95 5.93 1.14
C THR A 291 1.56 6.17 2.52
N LEU A 292 2.81 5.77 2.74
CA LEU A 292 3.52 6.03 4.00
C LEU A 292 3.57 7.53 4.30
N ALA A 293 3.89 8.36 3.30
CA ALA A 293 3.91 9.80 3.47
C ALA A 293 2.53 10.34 3.91
N PHE A 294 1.42 9.89 3.31
CA PHE A 294 0.08 10.30 3.74
C PHE A 294 -0.29 9.84 5.16
N LEU A 295 0.15 8.66 5.56
CA LEU A 295 -0.17 8.13 6.90
C LEU A 295 0.56 8.88 8.01
N TYR A 296 1.81 9.28 7.76
CA TYR A 296 2.68 9.85 8.78
C TYR A 296 2.84 11.38 8.70
N LEU A 297 2.49 11.98 7.55
CA LEU A 297 2.55 13.42 7.31
C LEU A 297 1.19 13.97 6.84
N PRO A 298 0.10 13.71 7.56
CA PRO A 298 -1.21 14.18 7.17
C PRO A 298 -1.24 15.70 7.14
N THR A 299 -1.83 16.28 6.09
CA THR A 299 -1.96 17.74 5.89
C THR A 299 -0.65 18.52 5.74
N TYR A 300 0.48 17.85 5.52
CA TYR A 300 1.76 18.53 5.28
C TYR A 300 1.77 19.27 3.94
N ARG A 301 2.16 20.55 3.95
CA ARG A 301 2.18 21.44 2.77
C ARG A 301 3.48 22.23 2.62
N GLY A 302 4.44 22.02 3.51
CA GLY A 302 5.69 22.77 3.47
C GLY A 302 6.61 22.33 2.34
N ARG A 303 7.22 23.28 1.63
CA ARG A 303 8.15 22.98 0.51
C ARG A 303 9.61 23.19 0.87
N ARG A 304 9.92 23.75 2.03
CA ARG A 304 11.27 24.13 2.44
C ARG A 304 11.87 23.01 3.29
N LEU A 305 12.78 22.25 2.68
CA LEU A 305 13.38 21.08 3.30
C LEU A 305 14.78 21.38 3.81
N THR A 306 15.18 20.70 4.87
CA THR A 306 16.57 20.51 5.20
C THR A 306 16.94 19.05 5.03
N ILE A 307 18.17 18.79 4.61
CA ILE A 307 18.72 17.45 4.47
C ILE A 307 19.93 17.37 5.42
N ILE A 308 19.92 16.39 6.30
CA ILE A 308 20.96 16.16 7.30
C ILE A 308 21.48 14.74 7.09
N GLY A 309 22.78 14.60 6.81
CA GLY A 309 23.39 13.29 6.55
C GLY A 309 24.89 13.32 6.58
N GLY A 310 25.50 12.16 6.29
CA GLY A 310 26.93 12.02 6.08
C GLY A 310 27.26 11.93 4.59
N GLY A 311 28.20 12.77 4.12
CA GLY A 311 28.73 12.71 2.76
C GLY A 311 28.23 13.82 1.83
N GLY A 312 29.14 14.69 1.42
CA GLY A 312 28.86 15.84 0.55
C GLY A 312 28.18 15.47 -0.78
N GLY A 313 28.57 14.35 -1.41
CA GLY A 313 27.96 13.87 -2.67
C GLY A 313 26.47 13.52 -2.52
N ILE A 314 26.08 12.94 -1.39
CA ILE A 314 24.68 12.62 -1.08
C ILE A 314 23.87 13.91 -0.96
N GLY A 315 24.41 14.92 -0.26
CA GLY A 315 23.78 16.23 -0.15
C GLY A 315 23.54 16.91 -1.49
N VAL A 316 24.49 16.84 -2.43
CA VAL A 316 24.35 17.39 -3.79
C VAL A 316 23.22 16.69 -4.54
N ALA A 317 23.24 15.36 -4.61
CA ALA A 317 22.20 14.57 -5.28
C ALA A 317 20.82 14.81 -4.67
N ALA A 318 20.76 15.01 -3.36
CA ALA A 318 19.56 15.29 -2.61
C ALA A 318 18.95 16.65 -2.97
N ALA A 319 19.76 17.71 -3.01
CA ALA A 319 19.31 19.04 -3.40
C ALA A 319 18.76 19.06 -4.82
N ASP A 320 19.51 18.45 -5.77
CA ASP A 320 19.06 18.32 -7.16
C ASP A 320 17.70 17.59 -7.25
N THR A 321 17.55 16.49 -6.51
CA THR A 321 16.31 15.72 -6.52
C THR A 321 15.14 16.50 -5.96
N CYS A 322 15.33 17.27 -4.89
CA CYS A 322 14.31 18.14 -4.31
C CYS A 322 13.86 19.20 -5.31
N GLU A 323 14.79 19.94 -5.89
CA GLU A 323 14.46 21.06 -6.78
C GLU A 323 13.76 20.61 -8.08
N ARG A 324 14.14 19.45 -8.65
CA ARG A 324 13.48 18.88 -9.84
C ARG A 324 11.99 18.59 -9.62
N VAL A 325 11.55 18.33 -8.40
CA VAL A 325 10.13 18.09 -8.06
C VAL A 325 9.47 19.31 -7.41
N GLY A 326 10.15 20.49 -7.44
CA GLY A 326 9.63 21.75 -6.94
C GLY A 326 9.66 21.90 -5.42
N LEU A 327 10.49 21.10 -4.72
CA LEU A 327 10.81 21.31 -3.30
C LEU A 327 12.04 22.20 -3.18
N SER A 328 12.12 23.00 -2.12
CA SER A 328 13.19 23.97 -1.91
C SER A 328 14.14 23.51 -0.81
N VAL A 329 15.43 23.69 -1.03
CA VAL A 329 16.51 23.48 -0.05
C VAL A 329 17.11 24.84 0.29
N PRO A 330 16.53 25.63 1.22
CA PRO A 330 16.93 27.01 1.46
C PRO A 330 18.32 27.09 2.10
N ILE A 331 19.14 28.02 1.64
CA ILE A 331 20.45 28.30 2.25
C ILE A 331 20.22 28.94 3.63
N PHE A 332 20.91 28.43 4.63
CA PHE A 332 20.87 28.95 5.99
C PHE A 332 21.58 30.30 6.11
N SER A 333 21.17 31.09 7.10
CA SER A 333 21.82 32.35 7.41
C SER A 333 23.28 32.14 7.82
N PRO A 334 24.18 33.12 7.60
CA PRO A 334 25.57 33.01 8.06
C PRO A 334 25.71 32.77 9.56
N GLU A 335 24.75 33.26 10.34
CA GLU A 335 24.71 33.05 11.79
C GLU A 335 24.41 31.60 12.14
N LEU A 336 23.37 31.00 11.51
CA LEU A 336 23.03 29.60 11.70
C LEU A 336 24.17 28.69 11.25
N GLN A 337 24.80 28.97 10.10
CA GLN A 337 25.95 28.22 9.62
C GLN A 337 27.11 28.25 10.61
N ARG A 338 27.45 29.41 11.18
CA ARG A 338 28.48 29.54 12.22
C ARG A 338 28.15 28.74 13.47
N ARG A 339 26.89 28.76 13.89
CA ARG A 339 26.41 27.96 15.03
C ARG A 339 26.53 26.46 14.73
N LEU A 340 26.12 25.99 13.56
CA LEU A 340 26.27 24.60 13.15
C LEU A 340 27.73 24.17 13.07
N ALA A 341 28.62 25.05 12.58
CA ALA A 341 30.05 24.77 12.48
C ALA A 341 30.73 24.49 13.85
N THR A 342 30.11 24.92 14.96
CA THR A 342 30.60 24.53 16.31
C THR A 342 30.16 23.16 16.77
N MET A 343 29.23 22.52 16.04
CA MET A 343 28.60 21.24 16.42
C MET A 343 29.11 20.06 15.56
N VAL A 344 29.76 20.36 14.44
CA VAL A 344 30.27 19.36 13.49
C VAL A 344 31.79 19.46 13.37
N PRO A 345 32.48 18.40 12.94
CA PRO A 345 33.94 18.45 12.71
C PRO A 345 34.31 19.59 11.72
N PRO A 346 35.48 20.23 11.89
CA PRO A 346 35.87 21.36 11.04
C PRO A 346 36.25 20.97 9.61
N VAL A 347 36.45 19.69 9.34
CA VAL A 347 36.87 19.15 8.03
C VAL A 347 35.94 18.02 7.59
N GLY A 348 35.59 17.98 6.31
CA GLY A 348 34.73 16.96 5.76
C GLY A 348 33.26 17.14 6.11
N THR A 349 32.81 18.38 6.39
CA THR A 349 31.44 18.73 6.75
C THR A 349 30.95 19.96 5.98
N SER A 350 29.64 20.20 6.00
CA SER A 350 28.99 21.32 5.34
C SER A 350 27.82 21.84 6.18
N THR A 351 27.67 23.15 6.29
CA THR A 351 26.62 23.77 7.13
C THR A 351 25.58 24.62 6.42
N PRO A 352 25.70 24.94 5.10
CA PRO A 352 24.73 25.81 4.41
C PRO A 352 23.33 25.24 4.21
N ASN A 353 23.12 23.95 4.17
CA ASN A 353 21.99 23.13 3.74
C ASN A 353 22.17 22.71 2.27
N PRO A 354 22.35 21.40 2.00
CA PRO A 354 22.33 20.27 2.96
C PRO A 354 23.42 20.33 4.03
N VAL A 355 23.11 19.83 5.23
CA VAL A 355 24.03 19.75 6.35
C VAL A 355 24.77 18.41 6.31
N ASP A 356 26.05 18.44 6.00
CA ASP A 356 26.92 17.27 6.11
C ASP A 356 27.58 17.26 7.51
N VAL A 357 27.22 16.25 8.30
CA VAL A 357 27.71 16.11 9.67
C VAL A 357 29.05 15.37 9.77
N GLY A 358 29.58 14.94 8.63
CA GLY A 358 30.88 14.25 8.53
C GLY A 358 30.83 12.76 8.85
N SER A 359 32.00 12.11 8.69
CA SER A 359 32.27 10.70 9.02
C SER A 359 33.65 10.58 9.68
N PRO A 360 33.82 9.77 10.71
CA PRO A 360 32.84 8.98 11.41
C PRO A 360 31.98 9.88 12.31
N PHE A 361 30.84 9.43 12.62
CA PHE A 361 29.67 10.04 13.24
C PHE A 361 29.90 11.08 14.34
N PRO A 362 29.04 12.14 14.40
CA PRO A 362 28.99 12.99 15.57
C PRO A 362 28.57 12.21 16.81
N GLN A 363 29.07 12.61 17.97
CA GLN A 363 28.57 12.13 19.25
C GLN A 363 27.03 12.28 19.31
N PRO A 364 26.28 11.39 19.98
CA PRO A 364 24.82 11.50 20.09
C PRO A 364 24.31 12.90 20.48
N SER A 365 25.04 13.58 21.39
CA SER A 365 24.74 14.94 21.80
C SER A 365 24.90 15.97 20.68
N ALA A 366 25.88 15.80 19.79
CA ALA A 366 26.09 16.68 18.65
C ALA A 366 24.97 16.50 17.59
N LEU A 367 24.57 15.26 17.30
CA LEU A 367 23.44 14.97 16.42
C LEU A 367 22.15 15.62 16.93
N ARG A 368 21.85 15.48 18.23
CA ARG A 368 20.73 16.14 18.88
C ARG A 368 20.77 17.64 18.66
N SER A 369 21.91 18.26 18.96
CA SER A 369 22.08 19.73 18.86
C SER A 369 21.93 20.21 17.42
N VAL A 370 22.43 19.49 16.43
CA VAL A 370 22.25 19.82 15.01
C VAL A 370 20.77 19.73 14.62
N LEU A 371 20.10 18.62 14.93
CA LEU A 371 18.67 18.43 14.60
C LEU A 371 17.78 19.49 15.25
N GLU A 372 17.97 19.77 16.54
CA GLU A 372 17.21 20.81 17.26
C GLU A 372 17.44 22.20 16.65
N THR A 373 18.69 22.52 16.36
CA THR A 373 19.05 23.81 15.80
C THR A 373 18.43 24.03 14.43
N VAL A 374 18.52 23.03 13.55
CA VAL A 374 18.02 23.12 12.18
C VAL A 374 16.49 23.10 12.13
N LEU A 375 15.86 22.22 12.90
CA LEU A 375 14.40 22.13 12.93
C LEU A 375 13.75 23.35 13.63
N SER A 376 14.47 24.06 14.48
CA SER A 376 13.98 25.32 15.07
C SER A 376 13.99 26.50 14.10
N GLU A 377 14.64 26.37 12.94
CA GLU A 377 14.75 27.44 11.94
C GLU A 377 13.41 27.66 11.20
N ASP A 378 12.90 28.90 11.20
CA ASP A 378 11.61 29.26 10.59
C ASP A 378 11.54 28.99 9.08
N LYS A 379 12.69 28.98 8.40
CA LYS A 379 12.79 28.70 6.97
C LYS A 379 12.78 27.21 6.63
N VAL A 380 12.67 26.32 7.63
CA VAL A 380 12.61 24.87 7.47
C VAL A 380 11.23 24.37 7.85
N ASP A 381 10.59 23.68 6.94
CA ASP A 381 9.27 23.07 7.16
C ASP A 381 9.38 21.59 7.58
N LEU A 382 10.41 20.88 7.09
CA LEU A 382 10.65 19.45 7.33
C LEU A 382 12.14 19.13 7.23
N ALA A 383 12.61 18.16 8.03
CA ALA A 383 13.94 17.58 7.88
C ALA A 383 13.89 16.17 7.29
N ILE A 384 14.76 15.90 6.33
CA ILE A 384 15.13 14.55 5.89
C ILE A 384 16.46 14.21 6.52
N VAL A 385 16.48 13.14 7.30
CA VAL A 385 17.71 12.62 7.93
C VAL A 385 18.12 11.35 7.20
N SER A 386 19.30 11.38 6.57
CA SER A 386 19.77 10.33 5.68
C SER A 386 21.03 9.65 6.23
N GLU A 387 21.02 8.32 6.16
CA GLU A 387 22.21 7.44 6.28
C GLU A 387 23.00 7.49 7.60
N LEU A 388 22.50 8.15 8.62
CA LEU A 388 23.26 8.40 9.84
C LEU A 388 23.63 7.16 10.66
N TYR A 389 22.94 6.03 10.50
CA TYR A 389 23.13 4.87 11.42
C TYR A 389 23.79 3.66 10.79
N MET A 390 23.59 3.45 9.50
CA MET A 390 23.96 2.17 8.88
C MET A 390 25.44 2.10 8.54
N SER A 391 26.04 3.20 8.12
CA SER A 391 27.48 3.25 7.91
C SER A 391 28.25 3.00 9.22
N MET A 392 27.71 3.45 10.36
CA MET A 392 28.30 3.19 11.67
C MET A 392 28.12 1.72 12.09
N ALA A 393 26.94 1.14 11.89
CA ALA A 393 26.69 -0.27 12.19
C ALA A 393 27.62 -1.18 11.37
N SER A 394 27.77 -0.93 10.08
CA SER A 394 28.67 -1.68 9.20
C SER A 394 30.16 -1.47 9.57
N HIS A 395 30.56 -0.25 9.96
CA HIS A 395 31.91 0.04 10.41
C HIS A 395 32.25 -0.60 11.76
N MET A 396 31.29 -0.65 12.69
CA MET A 396 31.49 -1.29 13.98
C MET A 396 31.54 -2.81 13.85
N LEU A 397 30.69 -3.41 13.03
CA LEU A 397 30.72 -4.85 12.75
C LEU A 397 32.03 -5.27 12.06
N GLY A 398 32.55 -4.46 11.12
CA GLY A 398 33.81 -4.73 10.44
C GLY A 398 35.07 -4.48 11.28
N ARG A 399 34.97 -3.84 12.46
CA ARG A 399 36.10 -3.53 13.38
C ARG A 399 36.02 -4.29 14.69
N MET A 400 35.04 -5.13 14.95
CA MET A 400 34.98 -5.99 16.12
C MET A 400 35.98 -7.15 16.00
N ASP A 401 37.24 -6.83 16.12
CA ASP A 401 38.26 -7.76 16.56
C ASP A 401 38.05 -8.02 18.07
N ASN A 402 38.32 -9.25 18.50
CA ASN A 402 38.12 -9.77 19.86
C ASN A 402 38.81 -8.98 20.99
N SER A 403 39.41 -7.85 20.72
CA SER A 403 40.21 -7.02 21.65
C SER A 403 39.50 -5.76 22.14
N THR A 404 38.33 -5.39 21.59
CA THR A 404 37.58 -4.21 22.04
C THR A 404 36.51 -4.60 23.07
N PRO A 405 36.44 -3.98 24.26
CA PRO A 405 35.47 -4.34 25.27
C PRO A 405 34.04 -3.90 24.87
N ASN A 406 33.14 -4.89 24.76
CA ASN A 406 31.68 -4.86 24.96
C ASN A 406 30.90 -3.56 24.65
N ILE A 407 31.17 -2.88 23.56
CA ILE A 407 30.16 -1.94 23.03
C ILE A 407 29.18 -2.78 22.20
N ARG A 408 28.01 -3.08 22.77
CA ARG A 408 26.97 -3.79 22.05
C ARG A 408 26.42 -2.86 20.98
N LEU A 409 26.48 -3.30 19.72
CA LEU A 409 25.90 -2.57 18.56
C LEU A 409 24.47 -2.11 18.84
N ASP A 410 23.65 -2.98 19.45
CA ASP A 410 22.27 -2.70 19.83
C ASP A 410 22.15 -1.41 20.68
N THR A 411 23.02 -1.24 21.68
CA THR A 411 22.92 -0.09 22.62
C THR A 411 23.18 1.25 21.92
N VAL A 412 24.19 1.31 21.04
CA VAL A 412 24.54 2.56 20.34
C VAL A 412 23.52 2.88 19.26
N VAL A 413 23.02 1.88 18.55
CA VAL A 413 21.96 2.04 17.55
C VAL A 413 20.68 2.52 18.24
N ASP A 414 20.33 1.95 19.41
CA ASP A 414 19.14 2.34 20.16
C ASP A 414 19.24 3.80 20.68
N GLU A 415 20.41 4.22 21.22
CA GLU A 415 20.61 5.60 21.66
C GLU A 415 20.49 6.61 20.52
N LEU A 416 21.08 6.32 19.38
CA LEU A 416 21.02 7.19 18.20
C LEU A 416 19.60 7.24 17.61
N ALA A 417 18.89 6.11 17.58
CA ALA A 417 17.53 6.03 17.05
C ALA A 417 16.53 6.84 17.89
N GLN A 418 16.76 7.01 19.20
CA GLN A 418 15.89 7.81 20.06
C GLN A 418 15.96 9.31 19.75
N ILE A 419 17.10 9.83 19.30
CA ILE A 419 17.34 11.26 19.10
C ILE A 419 16.34 11.92 18.14
N PRO A 420 16.11 11.43 16.90
CA PRO A 420 15.13 12.04 16.00
C PRO A 420 13.71 12.06 16.58
N VAL A 421 13.35 11.00 17.33
CA VAL A 421 12.03 10.89 17.97
C VAL A 421 11.86 11.97 19.05
N GLU A 422 12.85 12.14 19.93
CA GLU A 422 12.83 13.13 20.99
C GLU A 422 12.82 14.55 20.43
N VAL A 423 13.66 14.81 19.40
CA VAL A 423 13.71 16.13 18.76
C VAL A 423 12.39 16.45 18.06
N LYS A 424 11.80 15.49 17.33
CA LYS A 424 10.47 15.66 16.72
C LYS A 424 9.41 16.03 17.76
N LYS A 425 9.39 15.32 18.89
CA LYS A 425 8.43 15.58 20.00
C LYS A 425 8.66 16.98 20.62
N ARG A 426 9.91 17.41 20.73
CA ARG A 426 10.27 18.69 21.35
C ARG A 426 10.02 19.90 20.44
N VAL A 427 10.39 19.80 19.16
CA VAL A 427 10.30 20.90 18.19
C VAL A 427 8.93 20.96 17.52
N GLY A 428 8.23 19.81 17.37
CA GLY A 428 6.91 19.74 16.75
C GLY A 428 6.91 19.80 15.22
N LYS A 429 8.08 19.86 14.56
CA LYS A 429 8.18 19.83 13.09
C LYS A 429 8.31 18.40 12.57
N PRO A 430 7.76 18.12 11.38
CA PRO A 430 7.86 16.79 10.79
C PRO A 430 9.30 16.42 10.40
N LEU A 431 9.59 15.14 10.50
CA LEU A 431 10.88 14.55 10.23
C LEU A 431 10.68 13.24 9.45
N VAL A 432 11.56 13.01 8.50
CA VAL A 432 11.57 11.82 7.63
C VAL A 432 12.94 11.16 7.73
N MET A 433 12.96 9.84 7.85
CA MET A 433 14.21 9.06 7.86
C MET A 433 14.45 8.40 6.50
N VAL A 434 15.69 8.37 6.08
CA VAL A 434 16.16 7.56 4.95
C VAL A 434 17.16 6.53 5.48
N LEU A 435 16.78 5.26 5.41
CA LEU A 435 17.56 4.12 5.88
C LEU A 435 17.74 3.12 4.73
N PRO A 436 18.82 3.25 3.93
CA PRO A 436 19.07 2.36 2.81
C PRO A 436 19.37 0.94 3.25
N VAL A 437 19.19 -0.03 2.34
CA VAL A 437 19.66 -1.40 2.52
C VAL A 437 21.09 -1.47 2.01
N GLU A 438 22.06 -1.39 2.90
CA GLU A 438 23.48 -1.46 2.55
C GLU A 438 24.07 -2.86 2.77
N ALA A 439 23.55 -3.59 3.73
CA ALA A 439 24.01 -4.92 4.11
C ALA A 439 23.37 -6.00 3.21
N MET A 440 23.91 -6.18 2.00
CA MET A 440 23.37 -7.15 1.03
C MET A 440 24.06 -8.53 1.09
N ALA A 441 25.21 -8.64 1.73
CA ALA A 441 25.90 -9.90 1.90
C ALA A 441 25.37 -10.68 3.10
N LEU A 442 25.43 -12.02 3.04
CA LEU A 442 24.88 -12.88 4.11
C LEU A 442 25.59 -12.67 5.45
N GLU A 443 26.87 -12.37 5.44
CA GLU A 443 27.68 -12.04 6.63
C GLU A 443 27.21 -10.75 7.35
N HIS A 444 26.38 -9.93 6.71
CA HIS A 444 25.86 -8.67 7.27
C HIS A 444 24.38 -8.74 7.70
N ILE A 445 23.84 -9.95 7.87
CA ILE A 445 22.41 -10.15 8.22
C ILE A 445 22.03 -9.46 9.54
N GLU A 446 22.95 -9.43 10.51
CA GLU A 446 22.73 -8.76 11.81
C GLU A 446 22.54 -7.25 11.64
N ALA A 447 23.25 -6.61 10.71
CA ALA A 447 23.07 -5.20 10.41
C ALA A 447 21.69 -4.92 9.78
N GLU A 448 21.20 -5.83 8.91
CA GLU A 448 19.85 -5.71 8.34
C GLU A 448 18.76 -5.96 9.40
N GLU A 449 18.96 -6.87 10.35
CA GLU A 449 18.05 -7.04 11.47
C GLU A 449 17.99 -5.80 12.36
N ALA A 450 19.14 -5.20 12.67
CA ALA A 450 19.21 -3.94 13.42
C ALA A 450 18.49 -2.81 12.66
N ARG A 451 18.72 -2.68 11.35
CA ARG A 451 18.01 -1.71 10.51
C ARG A 451 16.49 -1.89 10.58
N ARG A 452 15.99 -3.11 10.47
CA ARG A 452 14.55 -3.39 10.55
C ARG A 452 13.97 -3.03 11.91
N LYS A 453 14.67 -3.28 13.01
CA LYS A 453 14.25 -2.86 14.34
C LYS A 453 14.11 -1.33 14.41
N VAL A 454 15.10 -0.59 13.89
CA VAL A 454 15.05 0.88 13.84
C VAL A 454 13.93 1.39 12.95
N VAL A 455 13.70 0.78 11.77
CA VAL A 455 12.56 1.12 10.90
C VAL A 455 11.24 0.96 11.66
N ASN A 456 11.02 -0.19 12.31
CA ASN A 456 9.80 -0.45 13.07
C ASN A 456 9.63 0.54 14.24
N TYR A 457 10.71 0.89 14.92
CA TYR A 457 10.70 1.89 15.98
C TYR A 457 10.27 3.27 15.47
N TYR A 458 10.85 3.76 14.38
CA TYR A 458 10.45 5.05 13.79
C TYR A 458 9.01 5.07 13.32
N LEU A 459 8.55 4.00 12.66
CA LEU A 459 7.16 3.89 12.24
C LEU A 459 6.20 3.90 13.44
N ALA A 460 6.53 3.21 14.53
CA ALA A 460 5.74 3.22 15.77
C ALA A 460 5.69 4.62 16.41
N GLU A 461 6.77 5.40 16.30
CA GLU A 461 6.86 6.78 16.79
C GLU A 461 6.34 7.83 15.78
N GLY A 462 5.71 7.39 14.69
CA GLY A 462 5.10 8.26 13.69
C GLY A 462 6.09 8.99 12.79
N ILE A 463 7.26 8.41 12.54
CA ILE A 463 8.28 8.91 11.61
C ILE A 463 8.33 8.00 10.39
N PRO A 464 7.99 8.48 9.19
CA PRO A 464 8.09 7.66 7.99
C PRO A 464 9.54 7.38 7.62
N VAL A 465 9.80 6.15 7.16
CA VAL A 465 11.13 5.69 6.76
C VAL A 465 11.10 5.26 5.30
N PHE A 466 12.05 5.76 4.52
CA PHE A 466 12.23 5.43 3.11
C PHE A 466 13.58 4.77 2.85
N LEU A 467 13.65 3.99 1.77
CA LEU A 467 14.89 3.26 1.43
C LEU A 467 15.93 4.16 0.74
N THR A 468 15.48 5.19 0.03
CA THR A 468 16.38 6.15 -0.62
C THR A 468 15.83 7.56 -0.50
N LEU A 469 16.69 8.52 -0.69
CA LEU A 469 16.31 9.93 -0.63
C LEU A 469 15.36 10.32 -1.76
N GLU A 470 15.59 9.79 -2.97
CA GLU A 470 14.72 10.04 -4.13
C GLU A 470 13.29 9.54 -3.86
N ARG A 471 13.15 8.39 -3.20
CA ARG A 471 11.85 7.83 -2.82
C ARG A 471 11.15 8.73 -1.80
N ALA A 472 11.87 9.20 -0.79
CA ALA A 472 11.34 10.15 0.21
C ALA A 472 10.87 11.44 -0.44
N VAL A 473 11.73 12.07 -1.25
CA VAL A 473 11.45 13.33 -1.94
C VAL A 473 10.23 13.22 -2.86
N LYS A 474 10.13 12.13 -3.63
CA LYS A 474 9.00 11.89 -4.54
C LYS A 474 7.69 11.69 -3.78
N ALA A 475 7.71 10.92 -2.69
CA ALA A 475 6.54 10.73 -1.83
C ALA A 475 6.07 12.07 -1.19
N LEU A 476 7.00 12.90 -0.73
CA LEU A 476 6.70 14.23 -0.21
C LEU A 476 6.08 15.15 -1.26
N ALA A 477 6.63 15.17 -2.47
CA ALA A 477 6.10 15.95 -3.58
C ALA A 477 4.67 15.52 -3.95
N ASN A 478 4.37 14.22 -3.92
CA ASN A 478 3.03 13.69 -4.16
C ASN A 478 2.02 14.16 -3.09
N VAL A 479 2.40 14.15 -1.80
CA VAL A 479 1.55 14.62 -0.71
C VAL A 479 1.27 16.13 -0.83
N ILE A 480 2.30 16.93 -1.02
CA ILE A 480 2.19 18.38 -1.16
C ILE A 480 1.32 18.73 -2.38
N GLY A 481 1.63 18.13 -3.53
CA GLY A 481 0.88 18.35 -4.76
C GLY A 481 -0.59 17.94 -4.68
N TYR A 482 -0.93 16.91 -3.90
CA TYR A 482 -2.33 16.56 -3.64
C TYR A 482 -3.06 17.67 -2.90
N TYR A 483 -2.51 18.15 -1.79
CA TYR A 483 -3.17 19.19 -0.98
C TYR A 483 -3.30 20.50 -1.76
N GLU A 484 -2.31 20.90 -2.53
CA GLU A 484 -2.38 22.11 -3.36
C GLU A 484 -3.46 21.99 -4.45
N ARG A 485 -3.53 20.86 -5.15
CA ARG A 485 -4.59 20.63 -6.16
C ARG A 485 -5.97 20.60 -5.54
N ARG A 486 -6.14 19.93 -4.41
CA ARG A 486 -7.41 19.87 -3.68
C ARG A 486 -7.89 21.28 -3.29
N ASP A 487 -6.99 22.09 -2.72
CA ASP A 487 -7.32 23.43 -2.28
C ASP A 487 -7.61 24.36 -3.48
N ALA A 488 -6.92 24.19 -4.62
CA ALA A 488 -7.19 24.92 -5.85
C ALA A 488 -8.56 24.57 -6.46
N ILE A 489 -8.92 23.29 -6.48
CA ILE A 489 -10.24 22.83 -6.97
C ILE A 489 -11.36 23.37 -6.07
N ALA A 490 -11.19 23.28 -4.73
CA ALA A 490 -12.17 23.80 -3.76
C ALA A 490 -12.35 25.34 -3.84
N SER A 491 -11.37 26.05 -4.37
CA SER A 491 -11.45 27.52 -4.57
C SER A 491 -12.09 27.90 -5.91
N SER A 492 -12.31 26.94 -6.81
CA SER A 492 -12.83 27.16 -8.17
C SER A 492 -14.32 26.78 -8.31
N ASP A 493 -14.84 25.98 -7.36
CA ASP A 493 -16.24 25.65 -7.20
C ASP A 493 -16.95 26.62 -6.22
#